data_23b2113c7b32651946c13eb3323b4565
#
_entry.id   23b2113c7b32651946c13eb3323b4565
#
_cell.length_a   1.000
_cell.length_b   1.000
_cell.length_c   1.000
_cell.angle_alpha   90.00
_cell.angle_beta   90.00
_cell.angle_gamma   90.00
#
_symmetry.space_group_name_H-M   'P 1'
#
loop_
_entity.id
_entity.type
_entity.pdbx_description
1 polymer ?
#
loop_
_entity_poly.entity_id
_entity_poly.type
_entity_poly.pdbx_seq_one_letter_code
_entity_poly.pdbx_strand_id
1 'polypeptide(L)'
;MVRRRLRVTGRVQGVWFRESCREVADRLGLAGSVRNRADGSVEVIAEGPPQEVQALVAWCRQGPRAAEVTAVDVTEERPEGLVGFRVR
;
A
#
# COMPACT_ATOMS: atom_id res chain seq x y z
N MET A 1 8.15 -10.32 -11.14
CA MET A 1 6.97 -9.45 -11.01
C MET A 1 5.96 -10.13 -10.10
N VAL A 2 5.60 -9.47 -9.02
CA VAL A 2 4.63 -10.00 -8.05
C VAL A 2 3.52 -8.98 -7.82
N ARG A 3 2.40 -9.45 -7.28
CA ARG A 3 1.30 -8.58 -6.84
C ARG A 3 0.92 -8.94 -5.42
N ARG A 4 0.74 -7.94 -4.58
CA ARG A 4 0.30 -8.13 -3.20
C ARG A 4 -0.86 -7.18 -2.92
N ARG A 5 -1.85 -7.69 -2.20
CA ARG A 5 -2.95 -6.88 -1.66
C ARG A 5 -2.73 -6.76 -0.16
N LEU A 6 -2.73 -5.55 0.34
CA LEU A 6 -2.54 -5.28 1.76
C LEU A 6 -3.81 -4.68 2.35
N ARG A 7 -4.17 -5.14 3.54
CA ARG A 7 -5.19 -4.48 4.33
C ARG A 7 -4.51 -3.93 5.58
N VAL A 8 -4.46 -2.60 5.67
CA VAL A 8 -3.75 -1.90 6.74
C VAL A 8 -4.79 -1.43 7.74
N THR A 9 -4.64 -1.84 8.99
CA THR A 9 -5.59 -1.58 10.06
C THR A 9 -4.96 -0.70 11.13
N GLY A 10 -5.79 0.06 11.85
CA GLY A 10 -5.36 0.99 12.89
C GLY A 10 -5.86 2.38 12.59
N ARG A 11 -5.17 3.40 13.11
CA ARG A 11 -5.48 4.78 12.77
C ARG A 11 -4.73 5.14 11.49
N VAL A 12 -5.39 4.88 10.35
CA VAL A 12 -4.76 4.95 9.04
C VAL A 12 -5.54 5.83 8.06
N GLN A 13 -6.75 6.27 8.41
CA GLN A 13 -7.51 7.21 7.59
C GLN A 13 -7.43 8.60 8.22
N GLY A 14 -7.40 9.64 7.37
CA GLY A 14 -7.29 11.01 7.84
C GLY A 14 -5.90 11.40 8.35
N VAL A 15 -4.87 10.64 8.01
CA VAL A 15 -3.50 10.83 8.48
C VAL A 15 -2.49 10.89 7.32
N TRP A 16 -2.95 11.20 6.12
CA TRP A 16 -2.12 11.31 4.90
C TRP A 16 -1.54 9.98 4.44
N PHE A 17 -2.15 8.85 4.84
CA PHE A 17 -1.63 7.53 4.49
C PHE A 17 -1.60 7.31 2.98
N ARG A 18 -2.71 7.62 2.29
CA ARG A 18 -2.83 7.36 0.85
C ARG A 18 -1.79 8.12 0.04
N GLU A 19 -1.65 9.42 0.30
CA GLU A 19 -0.72 10.26 -0.45
C GLU A 19 0.73 9.87 -0.17
N SER A 20 1.06 9.59 1.09
CA SER A 20 2.39 9.15 1.48
C SER A 20 2.73 7.79 0.85
N CYS A 21 1.75 6.89 0.81
CA CYS A 21 1.92 5.58 0.19
C CYS A 21 2.21 5.72 -1.31
N ARG A 22 1.47 6.60 -2.00
CA ARG A 22 1.71 6.84 -3.42
C ARG A 22 3.11 7.36 -3.68
N GLU A 23 3.58 8.29 -2.85
CA GLU A 23 4.94 8.83 -3.00
C GLU A 23 5.99 7.75 -2.87
N VAL A 24 5.85 6.86 -1.89
CA VAL A 24 6.78 5.76 -1.70
C VAL A 24 6.72 4.78 -2.87
N ALA A 25 5.50 4.42 -3.30
CA ALA A 25 5.30 3.51 -4.42
C ALA A 25 5.91 4.08 -5.70
N ASP A 26 5.73 5.39 -5.96
CA ASP A 26 6.30 6.03 -7.14
C ASP A 26 7.83 5.98 -7.12
N ARG A 27 8.45 6.25 -5.96
CA ARG A 27 9.91 6.17 -5.86
C ARG A 27 10.42 4.76 -6.08
N LEU A 28 9.63 3.77 -5.70
CA LEU A 28 10.00 2.35 -5.89
C LEU A 28 9.67 1.84 -7.29
N GLY A 29 9.02 2.66 -8.12
CA GLY A 29 8.63 2.27 -9.46
C GLY A 29 7.51 1.25 -9.50
N LEU A 30 6.66 1.21 -8.48
CA LEU A 30 5.58 0.23 -8.37
C LEU A 30 4.30 0.72 -9.05
N ALA A 31 3.51 -0.22 -9.53
CA ALA A 31 2.16 0.03 -10.01
C ALA A 31 1.16 -0.44 -8.97
N GLY A 32 -0.05 0.10 -9.00
CA GLY A 32 -1.10 -0.32 -8.08
C GLY A 32 -2.01 0.81 -7.66
N SER A 33 -2.52 0.71 -6.44
CA SER A 33 -3.45 1.71 -5.92
C SER A 33 -3.53 1.65 -4.40
N VAL A 34 -4.04 2.73 -3.82
CA VAL A 34 -4.33 2.81 -2.39
C VAL A 34 -5.67 3.49 -2.20
N ARG A 35 -6.52 2.93 -1.34
CA ARG A 35 -7.84 3.51 -1.07
C ARG A 35 -8.25 3.28 0.37
N ASN A 36 -9.08 4.19 0.89
CA ASN A 36 -9.77 3.97 2.16
C ASN A 36 -10.92 3.00 1.98
N ARG A 37 -11.13 2.14 2.96
CA ARG A 37 -12.27 1.23 2.98
C ARG A 37 -13.30 1.72 4.00
N ALA A 38 -14.54 1.25 3.83
CA ALA A 38 -15.64 1.64 4.71
C ALA A 38 -15.43 1.18 6.16
N ASP A 39 -14.66 0.13 6.36
CA ASP A 39 -14.40 -0.42 7.70
C ASP A 39 -13.30 0.33 8.46
N GLY A 40 -12.76 1.41 7.89
CA GLY A 40 -11.69 2.20 8.51
C GLY A 40 -10.28 1.78 8.11
N SER A 41 -10.14 0.66 7.41
CA SER A 41 -8.84 0.20 6.94
C SER A 41 -8.44 0.89 5.64
N VAL A 42 -7.18 0.72 5.25
CA VAL A 42 -6.66 1.15 3.95
C VAL A 42 -6.27 -0.09 3.17
N GLU A 43 -6.68 -0.14 1.90
CA GLU A 43 -6.29 -1.20 0.99
C GLU A 43 -5.20 -0.70 0.06
N VAL A 44 -4.11 -1.45 -0.03
CA VAL A 44 -3.01 -1.16 -0.95
C VAL A 44 -2.85 -2.35 -1.88
N ILE A 45 -2.78 -2.07 -3.17
CA ILE A 45 -2.44 -3.06 -4.18
C ILE A 45 -1.11 -2.63 -4.77
N ALA A 46 -0.14 -3.55 -4.82
CA ALA A 46 1.19 -3.23 -5.33
C ALA A 46 1.66 -4.32 -6.28
N GLU A 47 2.11 -3.90 -7.45
CA GLU A 47 2.72 -4.77 -8.46
C GLU A 47 4.11 -4.26 -8.80
N GLY A 48 5.05 -5.17 -8.92
CA GLY A 48 6.40 -4.84 -9.32
C GLY A 48 7.39 -5.93 -8.94
N PRO A 49 8.69 -5.62 -9.00
CA PRO A 49 9.71 -6.57 -8.57
C PRO A 49 9.53 -6.93 -7.09
N PRO A 50 9.83 -8.18 -6.70
CA PRO A 50 9.58 -8.62 -5.33
C PRO A 50 10.23 -7.76 -4.25
N GLN A 51 11.45 -7.29 -4.47
CA GLN A 51 12.15 -6.49 -3.47
C GLN A 51 11.48 -5.14 -3.25
N GLU A 52 11.05 -4.49 -4.33
CA GLU A 52 10.40 -3.19 -4.24
C GLU A 52 9.00 -3.31 -3.62
N VAL A 53 8.26 -4.37 -3.96
CA VAL A 53 6.97 -4.62 -3.32
C VAL A 53 7.17 -4.87 -1.83
N GLN A 54 8.18 -5.64 -1.45
CA GLN A 54 8.47 -5.89 -0.03
C GLN A 54 8.83 -4.58 0.70
N ALA A 55 9.56 -3.68 0.04
CA ALA A 55 9.88 -2.39 0.63
C ALA A 55 8.62 -1.56 0.91
N LEU A 56 7.65 -1.60 0.01
CA LEU A 56 6.37 -0.91 0.23
C LEU A 56 5.60 -1.56 1.38
N VAL A 57 5.58 -2.88 1.46
CA VAL A 57 4.95 -3.59 2.57
C VAL A 57 5.57 -3.17 3.90
N ALA A 58 6.89 -3.12 3.96
CA ALA A 58 7.60 -2.69 5.17
C ALA A 58 7.23 -1.25 5.56
N TRP A 59 7.15 -0.36 4.57
CA TRP A 59 6.71 1.01 4.83
C TRP A 59 5.29 1.07 5.37
N CYS A 60 4.39 0.26 4.82
CA CYS A 60 2.99 0.24 5.25
C CYS A 60 2.84 -0.21 6.71
N ARG A 61 3.78 -1.02 7.21
CA ARG A 61 3.75 -1.45 8.62
C ARG A 61 3.99 -0.30 9.58
N GLN A 62 4.64 0.75 9.13
CA GLN A 62 4.87 1.96 9.92
C GLN A 62 3.88 3.07 9.56
N GLY A 63 3.65 3.25 8.27
CA GLY A 63 2.84 4.34 7.75
C GLY A 63 3.50 5.71 7.93
N PRO A 64 2.79 6.78 7.59
CA PRO A 64 3.27 8.14 7.83
C PRO A 64 3.27 8.47 9.32
N ARG A 65 3.88 9.60 9.66
CA ARG A 65 4.15 9.98 11.05
C ARG A 65 2.91 10.00 11.93
N ALA A 66 1.77 10.44 11.40
CA ALA A 66 0.54 10.58 12.17
C ALA A 66 -0.27 9.28 12.26
N ALA A 67 0.14 8.23 11.55
CA ALA A 67 -0.58 6.96 11.53
C ALA A 67 -0.17 6.08 12.71
N GLU A 68 -1.11 5.23 13.13
CA GLU A 68 -0.84 4.15 14.07
C GLU A 68 -1.31 2.86 13.43
N VAL A 69 -0.36 2.10 12.88
CA VAL A 69 -0.67 0.83 12.21
C VAL A 69 -0.66 -0.28 13.25
N THR A 70 -1.79 -0.99 13.35
CA THR A 70 -1.90 -2.11 14.30
C THR A 70 -1.71 -3.45 13.63
N ALA A 71 -2.03 -3.55 12.33
CA ALA A 71 -1.88 -4.80 11.60
C ALA A 71 -1.78 -4.51 10.10
N VAL A 72 -1.04 -5.37 9.39
CA VAL A 72 -1.01 -5.39 7.94
C VAL A 72 -1.19 -6.83 7.50
N ASP A 73 -2.31 -7.11 6.85
CA ASP A 73 -2.57 -8.43 6.27
C ASP A 73 -2.17 -8.40 4.81
N VAL A 74 -1.34 -9.35 4.40
CA VAL A 74 -0.80 -9.41 3.05
C VAL A 74 -1.35 -10.65 2.36
N THR A 75 -1.94 -10.46 1.18
CA THR A 75 -2.44 -11.54 0.33
C THR A 75 -1.69 -11.51 -1.00
N GLU A 76 -1.22 -12.68 -1.42
CA GLU A 76 -0.58 -12.81 -2.72
C GLU A 76 -1.67 -12.94 -3.78
N GLU A 77 -1.45 -12.27 -4.91
CA GLU A 77 -2.36 -12.31 -6.04
C GLU A 77 -1.57 -12.44 -7.33
N ARG A 78 -2.26 -12.79 -8.40
CA ARG A 78 -1.65 -12.87 -9.72
C ARG A 78 -1.52 -11.44 -10.28
N PRO A 79 -0.34 -11.08 -10.82
CA PRO A 79 -0.17 -9.77 -11.44
C PRO A 79 -1.13 -9.56 -12.62
N GLU A 80 -1.58 -8.32 -12.77
CA GLU A 80 -2.50 -7.92 -13.84
C GLU A 80 -1.86 -7.02 -14.88
N GLY A 81 -0.60 -6.58 -14.65
CA GLY A 81 0.08 -5.68 -15.56
C GLY A 81 -0.36 -4.23 -15.41
N LEU A 82 -0.59 -3.80 -14.18
CA LEU A 82 -1.01 -2.43 -13.92
C LEU A 82 0.09 -1.44 -14.29
N VAL A 83 -0.31 -0.21 -14.62
CA VAL A 83 0.59 0.88 -14.95
C VAL A 83 0.29 2.05 -14.03
N GLY A 84 1.33 2.56 -13.37
CA GLY A 84 1.21 3.69 -12.47
C GLY A 84 0.59 3.33 -11.12
N PHE A 85 0.74 4.24 -10.16
CA PHE A 85 0.18 4.05 -8.82
C PHE A 85 -0.85 5.14 -8.55
N ARG A 86 -2.04 4.75 -8.15
CA ARG A 86 -3.19 5.67 -8.01
C ARG A 86 -3.66 5.75 -6.57
N VAL A 87 -4.02 6.97 -6.16
CA VAL A 87 -4.83 7.20 -4.97
C VAL A 87 -6.30 7.14 -5.40
N ARG A 88 -7.05 6.28 -4.76
CA ARG A 88 -8.46 6.07 -5.09
C ARG A 88 -9.37 6.54 -3.97
#